data_a0e375784bfcdc62c7d4721f69acc3d6
#
_entry.id   a0e375784bfcdc62c7d4721f69acc3d6
#
_cell.length_a   1.000
_cell.length_b   1.000
_cell.length_c   1.000
_cell.angle_alpha   90.00
_cell.angle_beta   90.00
_cell.angle_gamma   90.00
#
_symmetry.space_group_name_H-M   'P 1'
#
loop_
_entity.id
_entity.type
_entity.pdbx_description
1 polymer ?
#
loop_
_entity_poly.entity_id
_entity_poly.type
_entity_poly.pdbx_seq_one_letter_code
_entity_poly.pdbx_strand_id
1 'polypeptide(L)'
;MQPLFILVICIIAISVIVIAMLRTRLKNKSKELAKKLNHISAYSEKSNYEQARERLSALNEGAFIDIPSDLNNGFYGRVISATQEKDFINHYKAHFQETYSLLKKLEAFNITPSETISKFINDFGRINKLVKQHNDGVITFLLDTHRDFFDHCLKYPLDKQQRRSIVSEEDNCLVVSSAGSGKTSSIVGKVKYLTEIKGVAPERILLISYTNKAAAELTERMATNGLRGYTFHKLAIDIIGKTTGAKPSICDNTDSLFVDIYHKLLDKSSFKKSIVEYFVDYQTNEADWEQRKNERREQLSEQKNVQLKAMFPDMDGRAIYVRSEQEQKICFALSSLGVKFRYEEPYEHHQP
;
A
#
# COMPACT_ATOMS: atom_id res chain seq x y z
N MET A 1 -71.10 -4.40 -64.57
CA MET A 1 -70.13 -4.76 -63.51
C MET A 1 -68.67 -4.95 -64.03
N GLN A 2 -68.44 -5.21 -65.31
CA GLN A 2 -67.09 -5.43 -65.87
C GLN A 2 -66.16 -4.22 -65.94
N PRO A 3 -66.56 -2.94 -66.22
CA PRO A 3 -65.60 -1.87 -66.36
C PRO A 3 -64.96 -1.41 -65.02
N LEU A 4 -65.71 -1.52 -63.90
CA LEU A 4 -65.21 -1.15 -62.58
C LEU A 4 -64.11 -2.13 -62.07
N PHE A 5 -64.26 -3.42 -62.41
CA PHE A 5 -63.29 -4.44 -62.00
C PHE A 5 -61.96 -4.30 -62.77
N ILE A 6 -62.02 -3.95 -64.04
CA ILE A 6 -60.82 -3.68 -64.87
C ILE A 6 -60.10 -2.38 -64.32
N LEU A 7 -60.85 -1.38 -63.95
CA LEU A 7 -60.26 -0.15 -63.36
C LEU A 7 -59.49 -0.42 -62.07
N VAL A 8 -60.08 -1.25 -61.19
CA VAL A 8 -59.43 -1.66 -59.95
C VAL A 8 -58.14 -2.46 -60.16
N ILE A 9 -58.16 -3.38 -61.15
CA ILE A 9 -56.94 -4.15 -61.49
C ILE A 9 -55.85 -3.22 -62.04
N CYS A 10 -56.20 -2.27 -62.88
CA CYS A 10 -55.25 -1.30 -63.41
C CYS A 10 -54.64 -0.41 -62.31
N ILE A 11 -55.42 0.04 -61.33
CA ILE A 11 -54.92 0.83 -60.18
C ILE A 11 -53.98 0.00 -59.34
N ILE A 12 -54.31 -1.27 -59.07
CA ILE A 12 -53.41 -2.19 -58.31
C ILE A 12 -52.10 -2.39 -59.06
N ALA A 13 -52.15 -2.67 -60.38
CA ALA A 13 -50.96 -2.87 -61.19
C ALA A 13 -50.05 -1.65 -61.23
N ILE A 14 -50.64 -0.44 -61.41
CA ILE A 14 -49.89 0.84 -61.33
C ILE A 14 -49.24 1.05 -59.94
N SER A 15 -50.00 0.75 -58.91
CA SER A 15 -49.48 0.86 -57.50
C SER A 15 -48.28 -0.06 -57.25
N VAL A 16 -48.36 -1.32 -57.76
CA VAL A 16 -47.24 -2.30 -57.65
C VAL A 16 -46.02 -1.80 -58.41
N ILE A 17 -46.20 -1.24 -59.64
CA ILE A 17 -45.09 -0.70 -60.41
C ILE A 17 -44.46 0.51 -59.74
N VAL A 18 -45.29 1.43 -59.20
CA VAL A 18 -44.79 2.60 -58.46
C VAL A 18 -44.01 2.19 -57.21
N ILE A 19 -44.53 1.21 -56.46
CA ILE A 19 -43.84 0.65 -55.28
C ILE A 19 -42.52 0.01 -55.65
N ALA A 20 -42.46 -0.75 -56.75
CA ALA A 20 -41.24 -1.35 -57.25
C ALA A 20 -40.19 -0.29 -57.68
N MET A 21 -40.65 0.75 -58.38
CA MET A 21 -39.78 1.87 -58.75
C MET A 21 -39.24 2.64 -57.55
N LEU A 22 -40.08 2.88 -56.54
CA LEU A 22 -39.65 3.54 -55.28
C LEU A 22 -38.64 2.69 -54.49
N ARG A 23 -38.90 1.35 -54.40
CA ARG A 23 -37.96 0.42 -53.79
C ARG A 23 -36.61 0.43 -54.49
N THR A 24 -36.57 0.45 -55.81
CA THR A 24 -35.34 0.48 -56.59
C THR A 24 -34.60 1.78 -56.39
N ARG A 25 -35.31 2.94 -56.39
CA ARG A 25 -34.72 4.25 -56.10
C ARG A 25 -34.15 4.34 -54.70
N LEU A 26 -34.84 3.83 -53.68
CA LEU A 26 -34.37 3.79 -52.30
C LEU A 26 -33.13 2.91 -52.15
N LYS A 27 -33.11 1.74 -52.78
CA LYS A 27 -31.96 0.81 -52.78
C LYS A 27 -30.73 1.41 -53.44
N ASN A 28 -30.91 2.17 -54.54
CA ASN A 28 -29.80 2.88 -55.21
C ASN A 28 -29.27 4.05 -54.37
N LYS A 29 -30.16 4.81 -53.75
CA LYS A 29 -29.77 5.92 -52.84
C LYS A 29 -29.06 5.42 -51.59
N SER A 30 -29.49 4.29 -51.05
CA SER A 30 -28.82 3.61 -49.91
C SER A 30 -27.42 3.14 -50.31
N LYS A 31 -27.22 2.55 -51.48
CA LYS A 31 -25.89 2.18 -51.98
C LYS A 31 -24.95 3.40 -52.19
N GLU A 32 -25.48 4.49 -52.70
CA GLU A 32 -24.70 5.72 -52.86
C GLU A 32 -24.29 6.31 -51.53
N LEU A 33 -25.19 6.37 -50.54
CA LEU A 33 -24.91 6.79 -49.19
C LEU A 33 -23.86 5.91 -48.53
N ALA A 34 -23.94 4.60 -48.67
CA ALA A 34 -22.93 3.69 -48.14
C ALA A 34 -21.55 3.93 -48.76
N LYS A 35 -21.45 4.19 -50.06
CA LYS A 35 -20.19 4.58 -50.72
C LYS A 35 -19.62 5.89 -50.17
N LYS A 36 -20.47 6.92 -49.99
CA LYS A 36 -20.04 8.20 -49.38
C LYS A 36 -19.58 8.05 -47.94
N LEU A 37 -20.27 7.24 -47.14
CA LEU A 37 -19.88 6.95 -45.75
C LEU A 37 -18.51 6.24 -45.68
N ASN A 38 -18.29 5.22 -46.53
CA ASN A 38 -17.01 4.55 -46.64
C ASN A 38 -15.86 5.48 -47.04
N HIS A 39 -16.14 6.41 -47.98
CA HIS A 39 -15.15 7.40 -48.43
C HIS A 39 -14.80 8.40 -47.30
N ILE A 40 -15.82 8.85 -46.53
CA ILE A 40 -15.62 9.75 -45.38
C ILE A 40 -14.87 9.02 -44.26
N SER A 41 -15.20 7.77 -44.00
CA SER A 41 -14.47 6.95 -43.01
C SER A 41 -13.00 6.79 -43.38
N ALA A 42 -12.70 6.41 -44.62
CA ALA A 42 -11.33 6.26 -45.11
C ALA A 42 -10.54 7.60 -45.08
N TYR A 43 -11.18 8.73 -45.39
CA TYR A 43 -10.57 10.04 -45.29
C TYR A 43 -10.28 10.44 -43.84
N SER A 44 -11.21 10.16 -42.92
CA SER A 44 -11.05 10.41 -41.50
C SER A 44 -9.92 9.55 -40.90
N GLU A 45 -9.85 8.27 -41.28
CA GLU A 45 -8.77 7.38 -40.86
C GLU A 45 -7.41 7.86 -41.34
N LYS A 46 -7.30 8.26 -42.61
CA LYS A 46 -6.07 8.83 -43.19
C LYS A 46 -5.63 10.11 -42.49
N SER A 47 -6.58 11.01 -42.20
CA SER A 47 -6.29 12.24 -41.47
C SER A 47 -5.81 11.98 -40.05
N ASN A 48 -6.45 11.05 -39.33
CA ASN A 48 -6.03 10.63 -38.00
C ASN A 48 -4.64 10.00 -37.98
N TYR A 49 -4.32 9.20 -38.99
CA TYR A 49 -3.00 8.62 -39.19
C TYR A 49 -1.92 9.67 -39.39
N GLU A 50 -2.14 10.63 -40.31
CA GLU A 50 -1.17 11.69 -40.61
C GLU A 50 -0.93 12.55 -39.37
N GLN A 51 -1.98 12.93 -38.64
CA GLN A 51 -1.86 13.66 -37.38
C GLN A 51 -1.08 12.86 -36.30
N ALA A 52 -1.36 11.57 -36.15
CA ALA A 52 -0.67 10.74 -35.17
C ALA A 52 0.81 10.56 -35.54
N ARG A 53 1.12 10.39 -36.82
CA ARG A 53 2.49 10.29 -37.35
C ARG A 53 3.27 11.60 -37.13
N GLU A 54 2.64 12.74 -37.47
CA GLU A 54 3.25 14.05 -37.27
C GLU A 54 3.53 14.34 -35.80
N ARG A 55 2.60 14.04 -34.92
CA ARG A 55 2.81 14.14 -33.46
C ARG A 55 3.91 13.22 -32.97
N LEU A 56 3.98 11.97 -33.46
CA LEU A 56 5.04 11.04 -33.07
C LEU A 56 6.40 11.52 -33.53
N SER A 57 6.51 12.11 -34.75
CA SER A 57 7.74 12.68 -35.26
C SER A 57 8.12 14.00 -34.57
N ALA A 58 7.15 14.73 -34.03
CA ALA A 58 7.38 15.96 -33.27
C ALA A 58 7.84 15.66 -31.82
N LEU A 59 7.61 14.44 -31.30
CA LEU A 59 8.17 14.05 -30.03
C LEU A 59 9.68 14.06 -30.12
N ASN A 60 10.31 14.89 -29.30
CA ASN A 60 11.76 15.01 -29.28
C ASN A 60 12.38 13.67 -28.88
N GLU A 61 13.10 13.01 -29.80
CA GLU A 61 13.76 11.73 -29.53
C GLU A 61 14.77 11.82 -28.36
N GLY A 62 15.31 13.01 -28.10
CA GLY A 62 16.14 13.27 -26.93
C GLY A 62 15.41 13.17 -25.58
N ALA A 63 14.07 13.19 -25.58
CA ALA A 63 13.27 12.97 -24.38
C ALA A 63 13.07 11.48 -24.06
N PHE A 64 13.35 10.58 -25.00
CA PHE A 64 13.39 9.13 -24.77
C PHE A 64 14.75 8.75 -24.17
N ILE A 65 14.97 9.22 -22.95
CA ILE A 65 16.18 8.91 -22.21
C ILE A 65 16.21 7.40 -21.94
N ASP A 66 17.42 6.85 -21.95
CA ASP A 66 17.65 5.48 -21.51
C ASP A 66 17.35 5.38 -20.01
N ILE A 67 16.14 4.95 -19.65
CA ILE A 67 15.68 4.84 -18.25
C ILE A 67 16.71 4.12 -17.37
N PRO A 68 17.34 2.99 -17.76
CA PRO A 68 18.41 2.38 -16.99
C PRO A 68 19.62 3.28 -16.78
N SER A 69 20.04 4.03 -17.78
CA SER A 69 21.16 4.98 -17.65
C SER A 69 20.82 6.15 -16.76
N ASP A 70 19.64 6.70 -16.89
CA ASP A 70 19.16 7.81 -16.06
C ASP A 70 19.00 7.40 -14.58
N LEU A 71 18.48 6.20 -14.35
CA LEU A 71 18.39 5.61 -13.02
C LEU A 71 19.78 5.44 -12.39
N ASN A 72 20.74 4.90 -13.14
CA ASN A 72 22.11 4.73 -12.65
C ASN A 72 22.82 6.07 -12.40
N ASN A 73 22.63 7.07 -13.27
CA ASN A 73 23.25 8.37 -13.11
C ASN A 73 22.63 9.18 -11.97
N GLY A 74 21.31 9.16 -11.86
CA GLY A 74 20.57 9.88 -10.82
C GLY A 74 20.77 9.32 -9.42
N PHE A 75 20.96 8.00 -9.31
CA PHE A 75 21.03 7.29 -8.02
C PHE A 75 22.30 6.47 -7.81
N TYR A 76 23.39 6.88 -8.45
CA TYR A 76 24.68 6.15 -8.36
C TYR A 76 25.08 5.87 -6.90
N GLY A 77 25.28 4.61 -6.55
CA GLY A 77 25.69 4.17 -5.23
C GLY A 77 24.69 4.42 -4.10
N ARG A 78 23.44 4.77 -4.42
CA ARG A 78 22.37 5.02 -3.44
C ARG A 78 21.16 4.13 -3.66
N VAL A 79 20.56 3.67 -2.60
CA VAL A 79 19.25 2.98 -2.62
C VAL A 79 18.16 4.01 -2.92
N ILE A 80 17.25 3.65 -3.78
CA ILE A 80 16.10 4.47 -4.17
C ILE A 80 14.95 4.16 -3.20
N SER A 81 14.48 5.16 -2.46
CA SER A 81 13.33 5.02 -1.56
C SER A 81 12.01 4.96 -2.34
N ALA A 82 10.93 4.50 -1.67
CA ALA A 82 9.59 4.40 -2.28
C ALA A 82 9.08 5.75 -2.80
N THR A 83 9.36 6.87 -2.12
CA THR A 83 9.01 8.22 -2.59
C THR A 83 9.79 8.58 -3.84
N GLN A 84 11.11 8.34 -3.83
CA GLN A 84 11.97 8.60 -4.98
C GLN A 84 11.61 7.74 -6.20
N GLU A 85 11.26 6.46 -5.99
CA GLU A 85 10.74 5.59 -7.04
C GLU A 85 9.47 6.16 -7.66
N LYS A 86 8.53 6.60 -6.84
CA LYS A 86 7.28 7.21 -7.30
C LYS A 86 7.54 8.49 -8.11
N ASP A 87 8.45 9.34 -7.67
CA ASP A 87 8.79 10.58 -8.36
C ASP A 87 9.49 10.28 -9.70
N PHE A 88 10.38 9.30 -9.71
CA PHE A 88 11.06 8.83 -10.91
C PHE A 88 10.07 8.26 -11.93
N ILE A 89 9.11 7.44 -11.50
CA ILE A 89 8.04 6.93 -12.37
C ILE A 89 7.17 8.07 -12.90
N ASN A 90 6.77 9.02 -12.04
CA ASN A 90 5.94 10.15 -12.44
C ASN A 90 6.61 11.06 -13.46
N HIS A 91 7.94 11.18 -13.41
CA HIS A 91 8.72 11.95 -14.39
C HIS A 91 8.47 11.47 -15.83
N TYR A 92 8.43 10.15 -16.05
CA TYR A 92 8.21 9.58 -17.38
C TYR A 92 6.76 9.29 -17.73
N LYS A 93 5.86 9.27 -16.74
CA LYS A 93 4.48 8.80 -16.90
C LYS A 93 3.69 9.53 -17.98
N ALA A 94 3.76 10.86 -18.02
CA ALA A 94 3.03 11.65 -19.01
C ALA A 94 3.53 11.36 -20.42
N HIS A 95 4.85 11.33 -20.58
CA HIS A 95 5.51 11.04 -21.86
C HIS A 95 5.21 9.62 -22.36
N PHE A 96 5.23 8.65 -21.46
CA PHE A 96 4.84 7.25 -21.75
C PHE A 96 3.38 7.18 -22.21
N GLN A 97 2.46 7.83 -21.51
CA GLN A 97 1.04 7.80 -21.86
C GLN A 97 0.76 8.39 -23.24
N GLU A 98 1.40 9.51 -23.56
CA GLU A 98 1.28 10.12 -24.88
C GLU A 98 1.83 9.22 -25.98
N THR A 99 3.09 8.77 -25.84
CA THR A 99 3.77 7.91 -26.80
C THR A 99 3.00 6.62 -27.02
N TYR A 100 2.58 5.95 -25.94
CA TYR A 100 1.81 4.71 -26.01
C TYR A 100 0.45 4.89 -26.70
N SER A 101 -0.24 6.01 -26.42
CA SER A 101 -1.51 6.35 -27.07
C SER A 101 -1.35 6.56 -28.58
N LEU A 102 -0.27 7.25 -28.99
CA LEU A 102 0.04 7.48 -30.40
C LEU A 102 0.39 6.17 -31.11
N LEU A 103 1.23 5.34 -30.52
CA LEU A 103 1.58 4.03 -31.06
C LEU A 103 0.37 3.13 -31.27
N LYS A 104 -0.53 3.11 -30.29
CA LYS A 104 -1.76 2.30 -30.39
C LYS A 104 -2.67 2.76 -31.54
N LYS A 105 -2.70 4.06 -31.86
CA LYS A 105 -3.42 4.59 -33.03
C LYS A 105 -2.75 4.19 -34.33
N LEU A 106 -1.43 4.07 -34.36
CA LEU A 106 -0.64 3.74 -35.55
C LEU A 106 -0.52 2.23 -35.77
N GLU A 107 -0.78 1.40 -34.74
CA GLU A 107 -0.75 -0.06 -34.81
C GLU A 107 -1.71 -0.60 -35.91
N ALA A 108 -2.90 -0.01 -36.06
CA ALA A 108 -3.85 -0.33 -37.11
C ALA A 108 -3.30 -0.16 -38.53
N PHE A 109 -2.21 0.58 -38.70
CA PHE A 109 -1.54 0.86 -39.99
C PHE A 109 -0.22 0.09 -40.16
N ASN A 110 0.05 -0.92 -39.30
CA ASN A 110 1.27 -1.73 -39.33
C ASN A 110 2.58 -0.90 -39.27
N ILE A 111 2.58 0.20 -38.53
CA ILE A 111 3.80 1.02 -38.34
C ILE A 111 4.62 0.45 -37.21
N THR A 112 5.86 0.13 -37.49
CA THR A 112 6.85 -0.26 -36.50
C THR A 112 7.46 0.98 -35.87
N PRO A 113 7.42 1.14 -34.55
CA PRO A 113 8.09 2.24 -33.87
C PRO A 113 9.62 2.15 -34.03
N SER A 114 10.32 3.28 -33.86
CA SER A 114 11.78 3.29 -33.82
C SER A 114 12.28 2.44 -32.67
N GLU A 115 13.54 2.00 -32.75
CA GLU A 115 14.20 1.22 -31.70
C GLU A 115 14.20 1.96 -30.37
N THR A 116 14.47 3.27 -30.40
CA THR A 116 14.46 4.16 -29.22
C THR A 116 13.11 4.17 -28.53
N ILE A 117 12.02 4.35 -29.30
CA ILE A 117 10.67 4.35 -28.77
C ILE A 117 10.30 2.97 -28.19
N SER A 118 10.63 1.92 -28.92
CA SER A 118 10.36 0.53 -28.47
C SER A 118 11.10 0.22 -27.17
N LYS A 119 12.35 0.65 -27.05
CA LYS A 119 13.18 0.51 -25.83
C LYS A 119 12.53 1.27 -24.67
N PHE A 120 12.17 2.55 -24.87
CA PHE A 120 11.53 3.39 -23.85
C PHE A 120 10.22 2.76 -23.32
N ILE A 121 9.34 2.33 -24.21
CA ILE A 121 8.05 1.67 -23.81
C ILE A 121 8.32 0.40 -23.01
N ASN A 122 9.26 -0.42 -23.44
CA ASN A 122 9.61 -1.66 -22.75
C ASN A 122 10.25 -1.37 -21.37
N ASP A 123 11.17 -0.41 -21.30
CA ASP A 123 11.84 -0.05 -20.06
C ASP A 123 10.88 0.57 -19.06
N PHE A 124 9.98 1.45 -19.50
CA PHE A 124 8.93 1.98 -18.63
C PHE A 124 7.98 0.88 -18.15
N GLY A 125 7.59 -0.06 -18.99
CA GLY A 125 6.75 -1.20 -18.61
C GLY A 125 7.34 -2.09 -17.51
N ARG A 126 8.68 -2.07 -17.34
CA ARG A 126 9.41 -2.85 -16.32
C ARG A 126 10.15 -1.97 -15.30
N ILE A 127 9.80 -0.68 -15.19
CA ILE A 127 10.53 0.30 -14.38
C ILE A 127 10.69 -0.14 -12.91
N ASN A 128 9.65 -0.68 -12.28
CA ASN A 128 9.71 -1.20 -10.91
C ASN A 128 10.74 -2.34 -10.77
N LYS A 129 10.86 -3.18 -11.81
CA LYS A 129 11.87 -4.25 -11.84
C LYS A 129 13.27 -3.68 -11.97
N LEU A 130 13.45 -2.64 -12.77
CA LEU A 130 14.73 -1.94 -12.93
C LEU A 130 15.16 -1.27 -11.63
N VAL A 131 14.25 -0.56 -10.95
CA VAL A 131 14.50 0.03 -9.62
C VAL A 131 14.88 -1.04 -8.60
N LYS A 132 14.15 -2.14 -8.55
CA LYS A 132 14.49 -3.25 -7.65
C LYS A 132 15.86 -3.84 -7.94
N GLN A 133 16.22 -4.06 -9.20
CA GLN A 133 17.53 -4.56 -9.59
C GLN A 133 18.64 -3.59 -9.21
N HIS A 134 18.43 -2.29 -9.42
CA HIS A 134 19.37 -1.25 -8.98
C HIS A 134 19.56 -1.31 -7.46
N ASN A 135 18.48 -1.29 -6.68
CA ASN A 135 18.54 -1.35 -5.21
C ASN A 135 19.24 -2.61 -4.70
N ASP A 136 18.94 -3.78 -5.25
CA ASP A 136 19.61 -5.04 -4.89
C ASP A 136 21.10 -5.00 -5.21
N GLY A 137 21.51 -4.40 -6.34
CA GLY A 137 22.90 -4.18 -6.71
C GLY A 137 23.62 -3.24 -5.75
N VAL A 138 23.02 -2.09 -5.44
CA VAL A 138 23.59 -1.12 -4.49
C VAL A 138 23.70 -1.72 -3.09
N ILE A 139 22.67 -2.41 -2.60
CA ILE A 139 22.72 -3.09 -1.29
C ILE A 139 23.87 -4.10 -1.24
N THR A 140 24.03 -4.91 -2.28
CA THR A 140 25.12 -5.88 -2.36
C THR A 140 26.48 -5.18 -2.31
N PHE A 141 26.66 -4.12 -3.10
CA PHE A 141 27.87 -3.31 -3.12
C PHE A 141 28.17 -2.70 -1.73
N LEU A 142 27.18 -2.12 -1.05
CA LEU A 142 27.35 -1.54 0.29
C LEU A 142 27.70 -2.59 1.35
N LEU A 143 27.11 -3.77 1.27
CA LEU A 143 27.41 -4.89 2.17
C LEU A 143 28.84 -5.39 2.00
N ASP A 144 29.33 -5.47 0.78
CA ASP A 144 30.69 -5.90 0.50
C ASP A 144 31.72 -4.81 0.86
N THR A 145 31.44 -3.56 0.54
CA THR A 145 32.31 -2.41 0.84
C THR A 145 32.48 -2.21 2.36
N HIS A 146 31.42 -2.41 3.14
CA HIS A 146 31.44 -2.19 4.59
C HIS A 146 31.46 -3.49 5.40
N ARG A 147 31.93 -4.59 4.82
CA ARG A 147 31.98 -5.89 5.48
C ARG A 147 32.71 -5.84 6.81
N ASP A 148 33.91 -5.26 6.85
CA ASP A 148 34.73 -5.11 8.06
C ASP A 148 34.01 -4.33 9.16
N PHE A 149 33.34 -3.24 8.79
CA PHE A 149 32.47 -2.51 9.72
C PHE A 149 31.41 -3.42 10.35
N PHE A 150 30.68 -4.20 9.56
CA PHE A 150 29.62 -5.07 10.07
C PHE A 150 30.12 -6.23 10.92
N ASP A 151 31.33 -6.66 10.67
CA ASP A 151 31.98 -7.72 11.46
C ASP A 151 32.44 -7.23 12.84
N HIS A 152 32.77 -5.94 12.99
CA HIS A 152 33.42 -5.39 14.20
C HIS A 152 32.64 -4.25 14.88
N CYS A 153 31.56 -3.71 14.30
CA CYS A 153 30.84 -2.57 14.89
C CYS A 153 30.15 -2.92 16.21
N LEU A 154 29.91 -4.19 16.52
CA LEU A 154 29.35 -4.70 17.77
C LEU A 154 30.22 -5.82 18.34
N LYS A 155 29.95 -6.19 19.60
CA LYS A 155 30.65 -7.32 20.26
C LYS A 155 30.52 -8.64 19.48
N TYR A 156 29.40 -8.85 18.81
CA TYR A 156 29.14 -9.99 17.93
C TYR A 156 28.83 -9.49 16.52
N PRO A 157 29.30 -10.19 15.47
CA PRO A 157 29.02 -9.82 14.10
C PRO A 157 27.52 -9.79 13.82
N LEU A 158 27.11 -8.83 12.99
CA LEU A 158 25.73 -8.75 12.50
C LEU A 158 25.47 -9.84 11.45
N ASP A 159 24.29 -10.46 11.46
CA ASP A 159 23.90 -11.41 10.44
C ASP A 159 23.50 -10.73 9.11
N LYS A 160 23.30 -11.52 8.05
CA LYS A 160 22.98 -11.00 6.71
C LYS A 160 21.70 -10.16 6.67
N GLN A 161 20.66 -10.56 7.43
CA GLN A 161 19.38 -9.85 7.42
C GLN A 161 19.48 -8.53 8.19
N GLN A 162 20.20 -8.53 9.32
CA GLN A 162 20.51 -7.35 10.09
C GLN A 162 21.31 -6.35 9.26
N ARG A 163 22.38 -6.78 8.59
CA ARG A 163 23.20 -5.92 7.71
C ARG A 163 22.34 -5.34 6.57
N ARG A 164 21.54 -6.16 5.91
CA ARG A 164 20.64 -5.70 4.85
C ARG A 164 19.66 -4.64 5.38
N SER A 165 19.04 -4.83 6.55
CA SER A 165 18.14 -3.85 7.15
C SER A 165 18.83 -2.52 7.49
N ILE A 166 20.14 -2.58 7.82
CA ILE A 166 20.94 -1.40 8.14
C ILE A 166 21.24 -0.58 6.88
N VAL A 167 21.65 -1.19 5.78
CA VAL A 167 21.99 -0.46 4.54
C VAL A 167 20.76 -0.06 3.72
N SER A 168 19.59 -0.65 3.97
CA SER A 168 18.35 -0.25 3.32
C SER A 168 17.96 1.17 3.73
N GLU A 169 17.93 2.09 2.76
CA GLU A 169 17.58 3.50 2.95
C GLU A 169 16.17 3.72 2.38
N GLU A 170 15.16 3.41 3.18
CA GLU A 170 13.76 3.60 2.85
C GLU A 170 13.17 4.77 3.63
N ASP A 171 12.14 5.42 3.09
CA ASP A 171 11.40 6.48 3.79
C ASP A 171 10.79 5.95 5.10
N ASN A 172 10.31 4.69 5.04
CA ASN A 172 9.78 3.96 6.18
C ASN A 172 10.28 2.51 6.15
N CYS A 173 11.01 2.10 7.18
CA CYS A 173 11.51 0.75 7.29
C CYS A 173 10.91 0.04 8.50
N LEU A 174 10.13 -1.03 8.27
CA LEU A 174 9.60 -1.90 9.32
C LEU A 174 10.46 -3.16 9.43
N VAL A 175 11.13 -3.32 10.57
CA VAL A 175 11.90 -4.54 10.88
C VAL A 175 11.09 -5.43 11.82
N VAL A 176 10.59 -6.54 11.30
CA VAL A 176 9.87 -7.54 12.09
C VAL A 176 10.81 -8.66 12.48
N SER A 177 10.91 -8.93 13.79
CA SER A 177 11.79 -9.96 14.30
C SER A 177 11.29 -10.53 15.63
N SER A 178 11.58 -11.82 15.90
CA SER A 178 11.18 -12.52 17.13
C SER A 178 11.93 -11.98 18.37
N ALA A 179 11.49 -12.39 19.57
CA ALA A 179 12.21 -12.09 20.79
C ALA A 179 13.61 -12.75 20.75
N GLY A 180 14.63 -12.03 21.20
CA GLY A 180 16.02 -12.54 21.23
C GLY A 180 16.75 -12.53 19.87
N SER A 181 16.13 -12.16 18.76
CA SER A 181 16.74 -12.14 17.42
C SER A 181 17.70 -10.98 17.14
N GLY A 182 18.03 -10.18 18.14
CA GLY A 182 18.98 -9.05 17.99
C GLY A 182 18.38 -7.75 17.46
N LYS A 183 17.07 -7.46 17.70
CA LYS A 183 16.45 -6.16 17.33
C LYS A 183 17.25 -4.96 17.80
N THR A 184 17.63 -4.94 19.08
CA THR A 184 18.43 -3.87 19.65
C THR A 184 19.80 -3.76 18.98
N SER A 185 20.42 -4.91 18.66
CA SER A 185 21.70 -4.93 17.92
C SER A 185 21.57 -4.34 16.53
N SER A 186 20.47 -4.61 15.81
CA SER A 186 20.19 -3.99 14.51
C SER A 186 20.04 -2.47 14.61
N ILE A 187 19.34 -1.96 15.64
CA ILE A 187 19.19 -0.53 15.88
C ILE A 187 20.54 0.11 16.19
N VAL A 188 21.33 -0.49 17.09
CA VAL A 188 22.67 -0.02 17.43
C VAL A 188 23.59 -0.01 16.19
N GLY A 189 23.56 -1.10 15.40
CA GLY A 189 24.31 -1.18 14.14
C GLY A 189 23.87 -0.12 13.12
N LYS A 190 22.56 0.14 13.00
CA LYS A 190 22.04 1.20 12.10
C LYS A 190 22.53 2.59 12.54
N VAL A 191 22.47 2.89 13.82
CA VAL A 191 22.95 4.18 14.34
C VAL A 191 24.45 4.35 14.08
N LYS A 192 25.27 3.34 14.40
CA LYS A 192 26.71 3.39 14.11
C LYS A 192 27.00 3.55 12.61
N TYR A 193 26.27 2.82 11.77
CA TYR A 193 26.39 2.97 10.32
C TYR A 193 26.05 4.39 9.85
N LEU A 194 24.99 4.99 10.40
CA LEU A 194 24.61 6.37 10.08
C LEU A 194 25.66 7.39 10.55
N THR A 195 26.18 7.23 11.75
CA THR A 195 27.15 8.19 12.31
C THR A 195 28.57 8.00 11.77
N GLU A 196 29.07 6.76 11.73
CA GLU A 196 30.46 6.46 11.42
C GLU A 196 30.74 6.34 9.91
N ILE A 197 29.78 5.81 9.15
CA ILE A 197 29.93 5.58 7.69
C ILE A 197 29.26 6.69 6.88
N LYS A 198 28.04 7.08 7.27
CA LYS A 198 27.27 8.11 6.52
C LYS A 198 27.52 9.53 7.02
N GLY A 199 28.22 9.70 8.14
CA GLY A 199 28.53 11.03 8.72
C GLY A 199 27.30 11.81 9.19
N VAL A 200 26.19 11.12 9.53
CA VAL A 200 24.98 11.76 10.05
C VAL A 200 25.25 12.24 11.47
N ALA A 201 25.05 13.54 11.72
CA ALA A 201 25.23 14.12 13.04
C ALA A 201 24.27 13.49 14.05
N PRO A 202 24.73 13.14 15.27
CA PRO A 202 23.90 12.51 16.31
C PRO A 202 22.59 13.27 16.61
N GLU A 203 22.62 14.60 16.53
CA GLU A 203 21.48 15.49 16.81
C GLU A 203 20.34 15.32 15.77
N ARG A 204 20.63 14.71 14.64
CA ARG A 204 19.65 14.38 13.59
C ARG A 204 19.04 13.00 13.75
N ILE A 205 19.46 12.24 14.78
CA ILE A 205 18.99 10.88 15.03
C ILE A 205 18.16 10.89 16.31
N LEU A 206 16.91 10.46 16.22
CA LEU A 206 16.02 10.33 17.36
C LEU A 206 15.73 8.85 17.63
N LEU A 207 16.06 8.40 18.84
CA LEU A 207 15.79 7.04 19.32
C LEU A 207 14.60 7.06 20.30
N ILE A 208 13.53 6.35 19.95
CA ILE A 208 12.34 6.26 20.78
C ILE A 208 12.09 4.81 21.17
N SER A 209 11.75 4.59 22.44
CA SER A 209 11.33 3.29 22.95
C SER A 209 10.02 3.41 23.73
N TYR A 210 9.33 2.29 23.90
CA TYR A 210 8.07 2.28 24.62
C TYR A 210 8.25 2.40 26.14
N THR A 211 9.28 1.75 26.70
CA THR A 211 9.53 1.70 28.16
C THR A 211 10.76 2.49 28.55
N ASN A 212 10.76 3.02 29.80
CA ASN A 212 11.92 3.68 30.36
C ASN A 212 13.16 2.78 30.45
N LYS A 213 12.95 1.50 30.75
CA LYS A 213 14.03 0.50 30.79
C LYS A 213 14.70 0.34 29.45
N ALA A 214 13.92 0.18 28.37
CA ALA A 214 14.46 0.03 27.02
C ALA A 214 15.09 1.34 26.50
N ALA A 215 14.55 2.51 26.86
CA ALA A 215 15.16 3.79 26.53
C ALA A 215 16.51 3.97 27.25
N ALA A 216 16.62 3.54 28.51
CA ALA A 216 17.87 3.57 29.27
C ALA A 216 18.92 2.61 28.65
N GLU A 217 18.52 1.40 28.30
CA GLU A 217 19.41 0.43 27.63
C GLU A 217 19.93 0.96 26.28
N LEU A 218 19.06 1.58 25.48
CA LEU A 218 19.49 2.24 24.24
C LEU A 218 20.48 3.37 24.51
N THR A 219 20.23 4.19 25.54
CA THR A 219 21.14 5.29 25.94
C THR A 219 22.51 4.74 26.32
N GLU A 220 22.58 3.69 27.15
CA GLU A 220 23.81 3.05 27.57
C GLU A 220 24.60 2.50 26.37
N ARG A 221 23.93 1.78 25.49
CA ARG A 221 24.55 1.20 24.27
C ARG A 221 25.01 2.26 23.26
N MET A 222 24.42 3.48 23.30
CA MET A 222 24.71 4.59 22.41
C MET A 222 25.55 5.70 23.05
N ALA A 223 25.99 5.53 24.29
CA ALA A 223 26.74 6.55 25.05
C ALA A 223 27.99 7.07 24.29
N THR A 224 28.69 6.19 23.60
CA THR A 224 29.89 6.52 22.77
C THR A 224 29.56 7.39 21.56
N ASN A 225 28.31 7.38 21.08
CA ASN A 225 27.86 8.16 19.92
C ASN A 225 27.12 9.46 20.32
N GLY A 226 27.08 9.80 21.61
CA GLY A 226 26.40 11.02 22.11
C GLY A 226 24.87 10.97 22.02
N LEU A 227 24.28 9.80 21.76
CA LEU A 227 22.84 9.62 21.58
C LEU A 227 22.15 9.16 22.85
N ARG A 228 20.91 9.59 23.05
CA ARG A 228 20.04 9.11 24.14
C ARG A 228 18.73 8.59 23.60
N GLY A 229 18.25 7.50 24.24
CA GLY A 229 16.91 6.98 24.01
C GLY A 229 15.87 7.77 24.79
N TYR A 230 14.73 7.98 24.18
CA TYR A 230 13.57 8.65 24.75
C TYR A 230 12.39 7.69 24.83
N THR A 231 11.49 7.93 25.79
CA THR A 231 10.12 7.44 25.66
C THR A 231 9.26 8.52 25.03
N PHE A 232 8.12 8.13 24.43
CA PHE A 232 7.18 9.11 23.85
C PHE A 232 6.79 10.19 24.86
N HIS A 233 6.49 9.81 26.10
CA HIS A 233 6.11 10.76 27.16
C HIS A 233 7.24 11.76 27.48
N LYS A 234 8.46 11.26 27.62
CA LYS A 234 9.61 12.14 27.90
C LYS A 234 9.89 13.09 26.76
N LEU A 235 9.83 12.60 25.51
CA LEU A 235 9.98 13.44 24.33
C LEU A 235 8.90 14.52 24.26
N ALA A 236 7.63 14.16 24.51
CA ALA A 236 6.52 15.11 24.55
C ALA A 236 6.72 16.21 25.59
N ILE A 237 7.13 15.84 26.81
CA ILE A 237 7.44 16.80 27.89
C ILE A 237 8.58 17.75 27.49
N ASP A 238 9.63 17.21 26.86
CA ASP A 238 10.77 18.01 26.41
C ASP A 238 10.37 19.00 25.29
N ILE A 239 9.53 18.56 24.34
CA ILE A 239 9.00 19.43 23.27
C ILE A 239 8.13 20.54 23.86
N ILE A 240 7.17 20.21 24.75
CA ILE A 240 6.29 21.18 25.38
C ILE A 240 7.14 22.19 26.18
N GLY A 241 8.08 21.68 26.96
CA GLY A 241 8.97 22.53 27.75
C GLY A 241 9.78 23.53 26.91
N LYS A 242 10.31 23.08 25.77
CA LYS A 242 11.02 23.94 24.81
C LYS A 242 10.10 24.99 24.17
N THR A 243 8.87 24.60 23.84
CA THR A 243 7.92 25.50 23.17
C THR A 243 7.32 26.53 24.11
N THR A 244 7.01 26.13 25.35
CA THR A 244 6.36 27.01 26.34
C THR A 244 7.35 27.76 27.22
N GLY A 245 8.64 27.45 27.15
CA GLY A 245 9.68 28.02 28.00
C GLY A 245 9.67 27.50 29.45
N ALA A 246 8.75 26.60 29.81
CA ALA A 246 8.63 26.02 31.13
C ALA A 246 8.31 24.52 31.04
N LYS A 247 8.95 23.71 31.91
CA LYS A 247 8.67 22.30 31.98
C LYS A 247 7.22 22.08 32.44
N PRO A 248 6.37 21.35 31.68
CA PRO A 248 5.01 21.13 32.10
C PRO A 248 4.95 20.30 33.38
N SER A 249 4.03 20.64 34.29
CA SER A 249 3.71 19.81 35.44
C SER A 249 2.87 18.62 34.98
N ILE A 250 3.21 17.44 35.46
CA ILE A 250 2.41 16.23 35.22
C ILE A 250 1.29 16.22 36.27
N CYS A 251 0.07 16.00 35.84
CA CYS A 251 -1.06 15.86 36.75
C CYS A 251 -1.02 14.43 37.33
N ASP A 252 -0.56 14.30 38.57
CA ASP A 252 -0.47 13.01 39.26
C ASP A 252 -1.83 12.58 39.86
N ASN A 253 -2.79 13.50 39.97
CA ASN A 253 -4.10 13.25 40.57
C ASN A 253 -5.20 13.30 39.49
N THR A 254 -5.17 12.31 38.60
CA THR A 254 -6.12 12.22 37.51
C THR A 254 -7.56 11.97 37.97
N ASP A 255 -7.74 11.28 39.12
CA ASP A 255 -9.06 10.96 39.66
C ASP A 255 -9.79 12.20 40.17
N SER A 256 -9.10 13.09 40.93
CA SER A 256 -9.73 14.34 41.38
C SER A 256 -9.99 15.28 40.19
N LEU A 257 -9.09 15.36 39.22
CA LEU A 257 -9.28 16.14 38.00
C LEU A 257 -10.48 15.64 37.20
N PHE A 258 -10.63 14.32 37.09
CA PHE A 258 -11.79 13.73 36.44
C PHE A 258 -13.10 14.11 37.13
N VAL A 259 -13.14 14.00 38.48
CA VAL A 259 -14.31 14.39 39.28
C VAL A 259 -14.64 15.87 39.10
N ASP A 260 -13.64 16.77 39.15
CA ASP A 260 -13.84 18.20 38.95
C ASP A 260 -14.37 18.52 37.51
N ILE A 261 -13.81 17.90 36.51
CA ILE A 261 -14.29 18.05 35.12
C ILE A 261 -15.73 17.50 34.98
N TYR A 262 -16.00 16.35 35.57
CA TYR A 262 -17.32 15.73 35.56
C TYR A 262 -18.36 16.63 36.20
N HIS A 263 -18.07 17.21 37.37
CA HIS A 263 -18.96 18.18 38.02
C HIS A 263 -19.21 19.43 37.18
N LYS A 264 -18.16 19.98 36.54
CA LYS A 264 -18.29 21.15 35.63
C LYS A 264 -19.12 20.79 34.39
N LEU A 265 -19.04 19.56 33.90
CA LEU A 265 -19.85 19.09 32.78
C LEU A 265 -21.31 18.87 33.18
N LEU A 266 -21.55 18.43 34.42
CA LEU A 266 -22.90 18.30 34.94
C LEU A 266 -23.67 19.62 35.04
N ASP A 267 -22.97 20.77 35.06
CA ASP A 267 -23.63 22.09 34.99
C ASP A 267 -24.26 22.36 33.61
N LYS A 268 -23.81 21.65 32.57
CA LYS A 268 -24.38 21.76 31.22
C LYS A 268 -25.60 20.86 31.08
N SER A 269 -26.76 21.46 30.75
CA SER A 269 -28.04 20.75 30.60
C SER A 269 -28.00 19.61 29.55
N SER A 270 -27.23 19.81 28.45
CA SER A 270 -27.04 18.77 27.43
C SER A 270 -26.32 17.55 27.96
N PHE A 271 -25.25 17.76 28.77
CA PHE A 271 -24.49 16.67 29.36
C PHE A 271 -25.34 15.91 30.44
N LYS A 272 -26.08 16.65 31.29
CA LYS A 272 -27.02 16.03 32.22
C LYS A 272 -28.01 15.11 31.50
N LYS A 273 -28.59 15.59 30.41
CA LYS A 273 -29.53 14.81 29.60
C LYS A 273 -28.89 13.53 29.08
N SER A 274 -27.69 13.62 28.48
CA SER A 274 -26.97 12.44 27.98
C SER A 274 -26.58 11.45 29.07
N ILE A 275 -26.26 11.92 30.28
CA ILE A 275 -25.98 11.05 31.43
C ILE A 275 -27.26 10.36 31.91
N VAL A 276 -28.37 11.08 32.01
CA VAL A 276 -29.67 10.49 32.39
C VAL A 276 -30.12 9.45 31.35
N GLU A 277 -30.02 9.77 30.05
CA GLU A 277 -30.30 8.84 28.96
C GLU A 277 -29.44 7.59 29.07
N TYR A 278 -28.13 7.75 29.32
CA TYR A 278 -27.19 6.63 29.52
C TYR A 278 -27.65 5.73 30.68
N PHE A 279 -27.99 6.31 31.85
CA PHE A 279 -28.40 5.53 33.00
C PHE A 279 -29.78 4.88 32.80
N VAL A 280 -30.69 5.56 32.14
CA VAL A 280 -32.04 5.04 31.84
C VAL A 280 -31.99 3.94 30.79
N ASP A 281 -31.23 4.16 29.71
CA ASP A 281 -31.20 3.22 28.58
C ASP A 281 -30.22 2.04 28.79
N TYR A 282 -29.19 2.22 29.58
CA TYR A 282 -28.10 1.22 29.70
C TYR A 282 -27.99 0.56 31.09
N GLN A 283 -28.50 1.17 32.17
CA GLN A 283 -28.36 0.62 33.52
C GLN A 283 -29.64 0.06 34.13
N THR A 284 -30.80 0.19 33.48
CA THR A 284 -32.08 -0.23 34.06
C THR A 284 -32.31 -1.73 34.14
N ASN A 285 -31.46 -2.56 33.53
CA ASN A 285 -31.56 -4.03 33.66
C ASN A 285 -30.16 -4.69 33.60
N GLU A 286 -29.67 -5.20 34.72
CA GLU A 286 -28.43 -5.96 34.81
C GLU A 286 -28.47 -7.21 33.87
N ALA A 287 -29.65 -7.82 33.75
CA ALA A 287 -29.89 -8.93 32.81
C ALA A 287 -29.82 -8.50 31.34
N ASP A 288 -30.35 -7.33 30.99
CA ASP A 288 -30.29 -6.76 29.64
C ASP A 288 -28.88 -6.32 29.27
N TRP A 289 -28.08 -5.88 30.24
CA TRP A 289 -26.67 -5.50 30.01
C TRP A 289 -25.78 -6.72 29.77
N GLU A 290 -25.98 -7.79 30.50
CA GLU A 290 -25.29 -9.06 30.25
C GLU A 290 -25.68 -9.69 28.91
N GLN A 291 -26.96 -9.62 28.56
CA GLN A 291 -27.43 -10.07 27.24
C GLN A 291 -26.83 -9.24 26.11
N ARG A 292 -26.85 -7.91 26.17
CA ARG A 292 -26.23 -7.00 25.18
C ARG A 292 -24.70 -7.13 25.15
N LYS A 293 -24.05 -7.39 26.30
CA LYS A 293 -22.64 -7.68 26.39
C LYS A 293 -22.28 -8.99 25.70
N ASN A 294 -23.13 -9.99 25.83
CA ASN A 294 -22.98 -11.28 25.19
C ASN A 294 -23.28 -11.18 23.69
N GLU A 295 -24.36 -10.48 23.28
CA GLU A 295 -24.66 -10.17 21.87
C GLU A 295 -23.54 -9.35 21.20
N ARG A 296 -22.97 -8.38 21.90
CA ARG A 296 -21.83 -7.59 21.41
C ARG A 296 -20.53 -8.40 21.40
N ARG A 297 -20.35 -9.32 22.34
CA ARG A 297 -19.26 -10.31 22.30
C ARG A 297 -19.44 -11.29 21.15
N GLU A 298 -20.64 -11.75 20.88
CA GLU A 298 -20.96 -12.60 19.74
C GLU A 298 -20.78 -11.86 18.42
N GLN A 299 -21.27 -10.63 18.27
CA GLN A 299 -21.04 -9.79 17.08
C GLN A 299 -19.56 -9.44 16.87
N LEU A 300 -18.82 -9.16 17.96
CA LEU A 300 -17.37 -8.95 17.90
C LEU A 300 -16.61 -10.26 17.68
N SER A 301 -17.17 -11.39 18.12
CA SER A 301 -16.63 -12.73 17.83
C SER A 301 -16.93 -13.15 16.40
N GLU A 302 -18.09 -12.81 15.86
CA GLU A 302 -18.41 -13.02 14.44
C GLU A 302 -17.59 -12.10 13.51
N GLN A 303 -17.27 -10.87 13.94
CA GLN A 303 -16.41 -9.95 13.17
C GLN A 303 -14.90 -10.16 13.37
N LYS A 304 -14.46 -10.72 14.51
CA LYS A 304 -13.04 -10.98 14.83
C LYS A 304 -12.66 -12.44 14.91
N ASN A 305 -13.63 -13.34 15.00
CA ASN A 305 -13.43 -14.77 15.10
C ASN A 305 -14.16 -15.49 13.96
N VAL A 306 -13.49 -15.64 12.88
CA VAL A 306 -13.38 -17.00 12.44
C VAL A 306 -12.53 -17.68 13.54
N GLN A 307 -13.15 -18.29 14.55
CA GLN A 307 -12.47 -19.27 15.40
C GLN A 307 -12.04 -20.38 14.46
N LEU A 308 -10.79 -20.31 14.04
CA LEU A 308 -10.23 -21.28 13.12
C LEU A 308 -10.13 -22.58 13.90
N LYS A 309 -11.05 -23.50 13.62
CA LYS A 309 -11.00 -24.83 14.17
C LYS A 309 -9.68 -25.47 13.75
N ALA A 310 -8.85 -25.86 14.68
CA ALA A 310 -7.69 -26.67 14.35
C ALA A 310 -8.18 -27.98 13.71
N MET A 311 -7.54 -28.43 12.64
CA MET A 311 -7.95 -29.65 11.92
C MET A 311 -7.86 -30.91 12.75
N PHE A 312 -7.14 -30.88 13.87
CA PHE A 312 -6.88 -32.04 14.72
C PHE A 312 -7.27 -31.74 16.18
N PRO A 313 -7.80 -32.73 16.91
CA PRO A 313 -8.05 -32.60 18.35
C PRO A 313 -6.72 -32.50 19.11
N ASP A 314 -6.78 -32.00 20.35
CA ASP A 314 -5.68 -32.09 21.30
C ASP A 314 -5.40 -33.53 21.72
N MET A 315 -4.40 -33.72 22.57
CA MET A 315 -4.04 -35.08 23.07
C MET A 315 -5.16 -35.78 23.85
N ASP A 316 -6.17 -35.03 24.33
CA ASP A 316 -7.33 -35.54 25.06
C ASP A 316 -8.54 -35.77 24.16
N GLY A 317 -8.41 -35.58 22.85
CA GLY A 317 -9.46 -35.73 21.83
C GLY A 317 -10.43 -34.57 21.75
N ARG A 318 -10.12 -33.42 22.38
CA ARG A 318 -10.97 -32.22 22.37
C ARG A 318 -10.71 -31.38 21.12
N ALA A 319 -11.75 -30.83 20.56
CA ALA A 319 -11.61 -29.90 19.42
C ALA A 319 -10.89 -28.62 19.90
N ILE A 320 -9.78 -28.28 19.23
CA ILE A 320 -9.02 -27.07 19.50
C ILE A 320 -9.57 -25.93 18.66
N TYR A 321 -9.84 -24.79 19.29
CA TYR A 321 -10.19 -23.53 18.66
C TYR A 321 -9.06 -22.53 18.92
N VAL A 322 -8.42 -22.06 17.86
CA VAL A 322 -7.27 -21.15 17.92
C VAL A 322 -7.68 -19.73 17.58
N ARG A 323 -6.91 -18.75 18.02
CA ARG A 323 -7.22 -17.31 17.88
C ARG A 323 -6.64 -16.69 16.62
N SER A 324 -5.72 -17.36 15.93
CA SER A 324 -5.06 -16.85 14.73
C SER A 324 -4.72 -17.96 13.74
N GLU A 325 -4.56 -17.59 12.46
CA GLU A 325 -4.07 -18.52 11.43
C GLU A 325 -2.67 -19.06 11.73
N GLN A 326 -1.82 -18.28 12.41
CA GLN A 326 -0.49 -18.71 12.79
C GLN A 326 -0.55 -19.85 13.81
N GLU A 327 -1.42 -19.71 14.82
CA GLU A 327 -1.65 -20.77 15.81
C GLU A 327 -2.24 -22.02 15.15
N GLN A 328 -3.16 -21.87 14.20
CA GLN A 328 -3.70 -22.98 13.43
C GLN A 328 -2.60 -23.73 12.67
N LYS A 329 -1.68 -23.01 12.01
CA LYS A 329 -0.54 -23.58 11.30
C LYS A 329 0.41 -24.31 12.24
N ILE A 330 0.64 -23.77 13.45
CA ILE A 330 1.46 -24.41 14.47
C ILE A 330 0.80 -25.71 14.96
N CYS A 331 -0.49 -25.67 15.29
CA CYS A 331 -1.24 -26.86 15.70
C CYS A 331 -1.23 -27.94 14.60
N PHE A 332 -1.40 -27.53 13.35
CA PHE A 332 -1.31 -28.43 12.18
C PHE A 332 0.07 -29.07 12.08
N ALA A 333 1.15 -28.27 12.19
CA ALA A 333 2.52 -28.76 12.12
C ALA A 333 2.83 -29.76 13.26
N LEU A 334 2.45 -29.42 14.49
CA LEU A 334 2.64 -30.31 15.66
C LEU A 334 1.90 -31.63 15.49
N SER A 335 0.63 -31.57 15.04
CA SER A 335 -0.16 -32.79 14.79
C SER A 335 0.43 -33.64 13.66
N SER A 336 0.89 -33.00 12.57
CA SER A 336 1.51 -33.69 11.42
C SER A 336 2.84 -34.36 11.80
N LEU A 337 3.55 -33.82 12.78
CA LEU A 337 4.79 -34.38 13.32
C LEU A 337 4.54 -35.43 14.45
N GLY A 338 3.28 -35.72 14.78
CA GLY A 338 2.91 -36.64 15.85
C GLY A 338 3.23 -36.12 17.25
N VAL A 339 3.48 -34.83 17.42
CA VAL A 339 3.76 -34.20 18.70
C VAL A 339 2.45 -34.00 19.46
N LYS A 340 2.37 -34.58 20.65
CA LYS A 340 1.24 -34.37 21.56
C LYS A 340 1.35 -33.00 22.21
N PHE A 341 0.30 -32.19 22.11
CA PHE A 341 0.27 -30.83 22.68
C PHE A 341 -1.11 -30.52 23.27
N ARG A 342 -1.13 -29.54 24.18
CA ARG A 342 -2.34 -28.92 24.71
C ARG A 342 -2.32 -27.45 24.40
N TYR A 343 -3.47 -26.86 24.06
CA TYR A 343 -3.59 -25.47 23.69
C TYR A 343 -4.05 -24.66 24.91
N GLU A 344 -3.32 -23.57 25.24
CA GLU A 344 -3.61 -22.65 26.35
C GLU A 344 -3.80 -23.29 27.72
N GLU A 345 -3.06 -24.37 28.02
CA GLU A 345 -3.09 -24.97 29.33
C GLU A 345 -2.23 -24.18 30.33
N PRO A 346 -2.72 -23.92 31.57
CA PRO A 346 -1.92 -23.28 32.60
C PRO A 346 -0.66 -24.12 32.90
N TYR A 347 0.48 -23.50 32.96
CA TYR A 347 1.75 -24.13 33.31
C TYR A 347 1.70 -24.51 34.80
N GLU A 348 1.82 -25.80 35.15
CA GLU A 348 1.72 -26.31 36.50
C GLU A 348 2.81 -25.77 37.48
N HIS A 349 3.80 -25.03 36.98
CA HIS A 349 4.94 -24.55 37.77
C HIS A 349 4.99 -23.05 38.03
N HIS A 350 3.99 -22.27 37.64
CA HIS A 350 3.84 -20.87 38.05
C HIS A 350 2.67 -20.74 39.02
N GLN A 351 2.95 -20.94 40.30
CA GLN A 351 2.23 -20.23 41.35
C GLN A 351 2.73 -18.79 41.39
N PRO A 352 1.84 -17.77 41.46
CA PRO A 352 2.20 -16.39 41.51
C PRO A 352 3.00 -16.00 42.73
#